data_1b22937ddfc723054559b360cba6f7a1
#
_entry.id   1b22937ddfc723054559b360cba6f7a1
#
_cell.length_a   1.000
_cell.length_b   1.000
_cell.length_c   1.000
_cell.angle_alpha   90.00
_cell.angle_beta   90.00
_cell.angle_gamma   90.00
#
_symmetry.space_group_name_H-M   'P 1'
#
loop_
_entity.id
_entity.type
_entity.pdbx_description
1 polymer ?
#
loop_
_entity_poly.entity_id
_entity_poly.type
_entity_poly.pdbx_seq_one_letter_code
_entity_poly.pdbx_strand_id
1 'polypeptide(L)'
;MEKLLIYRERFLKFLTARGRYIQSGMRFLGGTVLFYVLGKLFGYTETFSQPFFIFMMGVISVFIPISALSLIFYVVIFLELLHVSLEVTLFFALVVVLYFLVYQRVFPETRIYLMMVPIFFYFQLPACLPIFVGMFCGIAGLPAILMGTVIYYLSNILQQTMNQLASGSAHGKVYSLIAARAIDNKDLLLYFVVFCLVTALVTAIRKRG
;
A
#
# COMPACT_ATOMS: atom_id res chain seq x y z
N MET A 1 -35.16 -15.93 18.26
CA MET A 1 -34.52 -15.97 16.92
C MET A 1 -35.15 -15.01 15.92
N GLU A 2 -36.45 -14.81 15.90
CA GLU A 2 -37.15 -13.88 14.98
C GLU A 2 -36.68 -12.41 15.09
N LYS A 3 -36.42 -11.89 16.28
CA LYS A 3 -35.95 -10.52 16.47
C LYS A 3 -34.59 -10.25 15.80
N LEU A 4 -33.66 -11.22 15.82
CA LEU A 4 -32.37 -11.13 15.17
C LEU A 4 -32.50 -11.14 13.63
N LEU A 5 -33.44 -11.92 13.09
CA LEU A 5 -33.75 -11.94 11.66
C LEU A 5 -34.32 -10.61 11.17
N ILE A 6 -35.22 -10.01 11.95
CA ILE A 6 -35.84 -8.69 11.66
C ILE A 6 -34.76 -7.58 11.70
N TYR A 7 -33.84 -7.61 12.68
CA TYR A 7 -32.72 -6.66 12.74
C TYR A 7 -31.78 -6.83 11.55
N ARG A 8 -31.47 -8.06 11.17
CA ARG A 8 -30.65 -8.37 9.98
C ARG A 8 -31.30 -7.86 8.69
N GLU A 9 -32.60 -8.09 8.50
CA GLU A 9 -33.31 -7.61 7.32
C GLU A 9 -33.40 -6.08 7.25
N ARG A 10 -33.64 -5.41 8.37
CA ARG A 10 -33.62 -3.94 8.44
C ARG A 10 -32.23 -3.39 8.13
N PHE A 11 -31.19 -4.02 8.66
CA PHE A 11 -29.81 -3.63 8.41
C PHE A 11 -29.43 -3.85 6.94
N LEU A 12 -29.80 -4.97 6.33
CA LEU A 12 -29.59 -5.23 4.90
C LEU A 12 -30.37 -4.25 4.02
N LYS A 13 -31.63 -3.96 4.33
CA LYS A 13 -32.41 -2.95 3.61
C LYS A 13 -31.82 -1.54 3.75
N PHE A 14 -31.30 -1.16 4.92
CA PHE A 14 -30.59 0.08 5.12
C PHE A 14 -29.29 0.15 4.32
N LEU A 15 -28.51 -0.95 4.29
CA LEU A 15 -27.28 -1.06 3.49
C LEU A 15 -27.59 -0.97 1.98
N THR A 16 -28.64 -1.64 1.52
CA THR A 16 -29.01 -1.61 0.09
C THR A 16 -29.58 -0.25 -0.34
N ALA A 17 -30.40 0.37 0.48
CA ALA A 17 -31.00 1.68 0.20
C ALA A 17 -29.97 2.83 0.22
N ARG A 18 -28.95 2.75 1.10
CA ARG A 18 -27.88 3.75 1.24
C ARG A 18 -26.50 3.25 0.79
N GLY A 19 -26.43 2.13 0.10
CA GLY A 19 -25.17 1.48 -0.31
C GLY A 19 -24.22 2.41 -1.05
N ARG A 20 -24.75 3.30 -1.88
CA ARG A 20 -23.97 4.28 -2.63
C ARG A 20 -23.28 5.30 -1.69
N TYR A 21 -23.98 5.80 -0.68
CA TYR A 21 -23.41 6.74 0.30
C TYR A 21 -22.39 6.08 1.23
N ILE A 22 -22.68 4.83 1.66
CA ILE A 22 -21.76 4.04 2.49
C ILE A 22 -20.47 3.74 1.70
N GLN A 23 -20.61 3.32 0.46
CA GLN A 23 -19.46 3.07 -0.41
C GLN A 23 -18.63 4.34 -0.64
N SER A 24 -19.26 5.48 -0.86
CA SER A 24 -18.57 6.78 -0.98
C SER A 24 -17.85 7.15 0.32
N GLY A 25 -18.51 6.97 1.48
CA GLY A 25 -17.90 7.21 2.79
C GLY A 25 -16.68 6.30 3.05
N MET A 26 -16.76 5.01 2.71
CA MET A 26 -15.64 4.08 2.84
C MET A 26 -14.48 4.45 1.91
N ARG A 27 -14.77 4.90 0.68
CA ARG A 27 -13.73 5.38 -0.25
C ARG A 27 -13.07 6.65 0.26
N PHE A 28 -13.84 7.58 0.82
CA PHE A 28 -13.31 8.80 1.42
C PHE A 28 -12.37 8.47 2.59
N LEU A 29 -12.82 7.67 3.54
CA LEU A 29 -12.02 7.26 4.69
C LEU A 29 -10.75 6.48 4.25
N GLY A 30 -10.91 5.51 3.37
CA GLY A 30 -9.78 4.73 2.86
C GLY A 30 -8.76 5.58 2.12
N GLY A 31 -9.21 6.50 1.27
CA GLY A 31 -8.34 7.45 0.56
C GLY A 31 -7.62 8.40 1.53
N THR A 32 -8.34 8.99 2.49
CA THR A 32 -7.74 9.88 3.49
C THR A 32 -6.68 9.17 4.31
N VAL A 33 -6.97 7.95 4.81
CA VAL A 33 -6.00 7.15 5.57
C VAL A 33 -4.79 6.78 4.70
N LEU A 34 -5.01 6.40 3.45
CA LEU A 34 -3.94 6.06 2.50
C LEU A 34 -2.96 7.23 2.32
N PHE A 35 -3.48 8.42 1.98
CA PHE A 35 -2.62 9.58 1.73
C PHE A 35 -2.02 10.14 3.02
N TYR A 36 -2.69 10.02 4.17
CA TYR A 36 -2.11 10.33 5.46
C TYR A 36 -0.89 9.46 5.76
N VAL A 37 -1.04 8.15 5.58
CA VAL A 37 0.06 7.19 5.80
C VAL A 37 1.20 7.43 4.82
N LEU A 38 0.92 7.72 3.55
CA LEU A 38 1.94 8.08 2.57
C LEU A 38 2.72 9.33 2.98
N GLY A 39 2.03 10.39 3.39
CA GLY A 39 2.67 11.61 3.86
C GLY A 39 3.54 11.39 5.11
N LYS A 40 3.20 10.40 5.95
CA LYS A 40 4.05 10.01 7.10
C LYS A 40 5.23 9.12 6.72
N LEU A 41 5.07 8.25 5.73
CA LEU A 41 6.11 7.32 5.29
C LEU A 41 7.13 7.99 4.35
N PHE A 42 6.69 8.86 3.47
CA PHE A 42 7.57 9.52 2.51
C PHE A 42 7.89 10.96 2.93
N GLY A 43 6.94 11.78 3.24
CA GLY A 43 7.00 13.10 3.88
C GLY A 43 8.22 14.01 3.64
N TYR A 44 8.90 13.85 2.48
CA TYR A 44 10.06 14.66 2.11
C TYR A 44 9.65 16.06 1.66
N THR A 45 8.44 16.18 1.13
CA THR A 45 7.84 17.44 0.70
C THR A 45 6.75 17.83 1.69
N GLU A 46 6.86 19.01 2.30
CA GLU A 46 5.84 19.51 3.24
C GLU A 46 4.44 19.57 2.63
N THR A 47 4.34 19.80 1.32
CA THR A 47 3.08 19.91 0.58
C THR A 47 2.21 18.65 0.70
N PHE A 48 2.79 17.45 0.55
CA PHE A 48 2.04 16.19 0.59
C PHE A 48 1.69 15.75 2.03
N SER A 49 2.38 16.27 3.03
CA SER A 49 2.11 16.03 4.45
C SER A 49 1.07 16.99 5.05
N GLN A 50 0.68 18.05 4.32
CA GLN A 50 -0.30 19.00 4.79
C GLN A 50 -1.70 18.39 4.94
N PRO A 51 -2.44 18.69 6.03
CA PRO A 51 -3.77 18.15 6.26
C PRO A 51 -4.77 18.53 5.17
N PHE A 52 -4.59 19.71 4.56
CA PHE A 52 -5.41 20.17 3.44
C PHE A 52 -5.26 19.27 2.21
N PHE A 53 -4.03 18.90 1.84
CA PHE A 53 -3.74 18.01 0.72
C PHE A 53 -4.35 16.62 0.97
N ILE A 54 -4.17 16.07 2.17
CA ILE A 54 -4.71 14.76 2.57
C ILE A 54 -6.24 14.75 2.47
N PHE A 55 -6.89 15.81 2.95
CA PHE A 55 -8.34 15.94 2.85
C PHE A 55 -8.82 16.03 1.39
N MET A 56 -8.17 16.84 0.56
CA MET A 56 -8.45 16.96 -0.87
C MET A 56 -8.33 15.62 -1.58
N MET A 57 -7.27 14.86 -1.30
CA MET A 57 -7.07 13.51 -1.87
C MET A 57 -8.14 12.52 -1.38
N GLY A 58 -8.59 12.64 -0.13
CA GLY A 58 -9.73 11.89 0.38
C GLY A 58 -11.01 12.18 -0.41
N VAL A 59 -11.32 13.45 -0.69
CA VAL A 59 -12.48 13.84 -1.52
C VAL A 59 -12.33 13.30 -2.94
N ILE A 60 -11.18 13.45 -3.55
CA ILE A 60 -10.87 12.96 -4.90
C ILE A 60 -11.08 11.44 -5.00
N SER A 61 -10.71 10.68 -3.95
CA SER A 61 -10.85 9.21 -3.93
C SER A 61 -12.29 8.72 -4.04
N VAL A 62 -13.28 9.58 -3.70
CA VAL A 62 -14.70 9.24 -3.84
C VAL A 62 -15.15 9.20 -5.31
N PHE A 63 -14.65 10.15 -6.10
CA PHE A 63 -15.06 10.31 -7.49
C PHE A 63 -14.27 9.44 -8.48
N ILE A 64 -13.04 9.10 -8.11
CA ILE A 64 -12.11 8.40 -9.00
C ILE A 64 -12.23 6.87 -8.83
N PRO A 65 -12.17 6.08 -9.92
CA PRO A 65 -12.10 4.63 -9.83
C PRO A 65 -10.79 4.17 -9.20
N ILE A 66 -10.82 3.01 -8.54
CA ILE A 66 -9.65 2.42 -7.85
C ILE A 66 -8.42 2.33 -8.77
N SER A 67 -8.63 2.09 -10.07
CA SER A 67 -7.56 2.05 -11.07
C SER A 67 -6.81 3.37 -11.20
N ALA A 68 -7.53 4.50 -11.25
CA ALA A 68 -6.91 5.81 -11.32
C ALA A 68 -6.32 6.24 -9.96
N LEU A 69 -6.96 5.83 -8.86
CA LEU A 69 -6.42 6.07 -7.52
C LEU A 69 -5.07 5.36 -7.32
N SER A 70 -4.90 4.13 -7.88
CA SER A 70 -3.60 3.45 -7.84
C SER A 70 -2.52 4.17 -8.65
N LEU A 71 -2.89 4.78 -9.77
CA LEU A 71 -1.96 5.61 -10.54
C LEU A 71 -1.52 6.84 -9.76
N ILE A 72 -2.47 7.56 -9.14
CA ILE A 72 -2.16 8.71 -8.29
C ILE A 72 -1.24 8.31 -7.13
N PHE A 73 -1.49 7.16 -6.50
CA PHE A 73 -0.64 6.62 -5.46
C PHE A 73 0.83 6.48 -5.92
N TYR A 74 1.07 5.88 -7.09
CA TYR A 74 2.43 5.77 -7.65
C TYR A 74 3.03 7.13 -8.02
N VAL A 75 2.22 8.03 -8.58
CA VAL A 75 2.69 9.38 -8.96
C VAL A 75 3.12 10.17 -7.72
N VAL A 76 2.38 10.10 -6.62
CA VAL A 76 2.75 10.77 -5.36
C VAL A 76 4.07 10.21 -4.83
N ILE A 77 4.25 8.88 -4.81
CA ILE A 77 5.51 8.27 -4.39
C ILE A 77 6.66 8.69 -5.32
N PHE A 78 6.43 8.71 -6.63
CA PHE A 78 7.42 9.13 -7.61
C PHE A 78 7.87 10.59 -7.38
N LEU A 79 6.93 11.50 -7.15
CA LEU A 79 7.23 12.91 -6.86
C LEU A 79 8.01 13.07 -5.55
N GLU A 80 7.66 12.34 -4.51
CA GLU A 80 8.41 12.33 -3.24
C GLU A 80 9.84 11.82 -3.42
N LEU A 81 10.04 10.75 -4.19
CA LEU A 81 11.36 10.18 -4.46
C LEU A 81 12.24 11.11 -5.31
N LEU A 82 11.66 11.91 -6.22
CA LEU A 82 12.39 12.90 -7.02
C LEU A 82 13.11 13.94 -6.15
N HIS A 83 12.53 14.29 -5.00
CA HIS A 83 13.15 15.22 -4.07
C HIS A 83 14.34 14.60 -3.32
N VAL A 84 14.44 13.27 -3.28
CA VAL A 84 15.53 12.57 -2.60
C VAL A 84 16.70 12.31 -3.55
N SER A 85 16.46 11.62 -4.65
CA SER A 85 17.49 11.25 -5.64
C SER A 85 16.86 10.85 -6.95
N LEU A 86 17.35 11.40 -8.04
CA LEU A 86 16.91 11.06 -9.40
C LEU A 86 17.24 9.59 -9.75
N GLU A 87 18.39 9.09 -9.31
CA GLU A 87 18.83 7.71 -9.57
C GLU A 87 17.87 6.69 -8.94
N VAL A 88 17.50 6.91 -7.66
CA VAL A 88 16.56 6.05 -6.92
C VAL A 88 15.17 6.11 -7.55
N THR A 89 14.74 7.30 -7.95
CA THR A 89 13.46 7.53 -8.59
C THR A 89 13.34 6.80 -9.92
N LEU A 90 14.38 6.84 -10.76
CA LEU A 90 14.41 6.13 -12.04
C LEU A 90 14.35 4.61 -11.84
N PHE A 91 15.12 4.10 -10.87
CA PHE A 91 15.07 2.67 -10.55
C PHE A 91 13.67 2.25 -10.06
N PHE A 92 13.08 3.03 -9.15
CA PHE A 92 11.72 2.78 -8.67
C PHE A 92 10.69 2.86 -9.79
N ALA A 93 10.78 3.87 -10.67
CA ALA A 93 9.89 4.00 -11.82
C ALA A 93 9.97 2.79 -12.75
N LEU A 94 11.17 2.29 -13.03
CA LEU A 94 11.37 1.09 -13.84
C LEU A 94 10.67 -0.13 -13.22
N VAL A 95 10.86 -0.35 -11.92
CA VAL A 95 10.23 -1.48 -11.20
C VAL A 95 8.71 -1.34 -11.20
N VAL A 96 8.17 -0.15 -10.95
CA VAL A 96 6.73 0.12 -10.96
C VAL A 96 6.14 -0.08 -12.36
N VAL A 97 6.80 0.41 -13.40
CA VAL A 97 6.35 0.25 -14.80
C VAL A 97 6.32 -1.24 -15.17
N LEU A 98 7.37 -2.00 -14.85
CA LEU A 98 7.38 -3.44 -15.07
C LEU A 98 6.25 -4.15 -14.32
N TYR A 99 6.07 -3.83 -13.05
CA TYR A 99 4.97 -4.38 -12.24
C TYR A 99 3.60 -4.03 -12.84
N PHE A 100 3.41 -2.78 -13.29
CA PHE A 100 2.15 -2.32 -13.87
C PHE A 100 1.86 -3.03 -15.20
N LEU A 101 2.83 -3.11 -16.11
CA LEU A 101 2.66 -3.70 -17.43
C LEU A 101 2.45 -5.22 -17.37
N VAL A 102 3.25 -5.91 -16.55
CA VAL A 102 3.22 -7.37 -16.48
C VAL A 102 2.10 -7.87 -15.59
N TYR A 103 1.94 -7.27 -14.41
CA TYR A 103 1.09 -7.85 -13.39
C TYR A 103 -0.27 -7.18 -13.23
N GLN A 104 -0.32 -5.86 -13.14
CA GLN A 104 -1.59 -5.15 -12.94
C GLN A 104 -2.53 -5.22 -14.16
N ARG A 105 -1.99 -5.48 -15.34
CA ARG A 105 -2.80 -5.69 -16.53
C ARG A 105 -3.55 -7.02 -16.48
N VAL A 106 -2.93 -8.05 -15.92
CA VAL A 106 -3.51 -9.40 -15.81
C VAL A 106 -4.46 -9.52 -14.61
N PHE A 107 -4.10 -8.89 -13.49
CA PHE A 107 -4.85 -8.99 -12.23
C PHE A 107 -5.24 -7.60 -11.70
N PRO A 108 -6.20 -6.91 -12.34
CA PRO A 108 -6.57 -5.54 -11.95
C PRO A 108 -7.16 -5.43 -10.53
N GLU A 109 -7.75 -6.49 -10.01
CA GLU A 109 -8.36 -6.54 -8.68
C GLU A 109 -7.34 -6.45 -7.54
N THR A 110 -6.08 -6.79 -7.82
CA THR A 110 -5.02 -6.81 -6.80
C THR A 110 -4.48 -5.43 -6.43
N ARG A 111 -4.86 -4.37 -7.14
CA ARG A 111 -4.44 -2.98 -6.90
C ARG A 111 -4.74 -2.49 -5.49
N ILE A 112 -5.91 -2.87 -4.98
CA ILE A 112 -6.36 -2.47 -3.65
C ILE A 112 -5.45 -3.03 -2.56
N TYR A 113 -4.97 -4.28 -2.72
CA TYR A 113 -4.09 -4.93 -1.74
C TYR A 113 -2.73 -4.26 -1.67
N LEU A 114 -2.17 -3.85 -2.81
CA LEU A 114 -0.93 -3.10 -2.84
C LEU A 114 -1.02 -1.80 -2.04
N MET A 115 -2.11 -1.05 -2.22
CA MET A 115 -2.34 0.19 -1.47
C MET A 115 -2.58 -0.03 0.02
N MET A 116 -3.14 -1.19 0.39
CA MET A 116 -3.36 -1.55 1.80
C MET A 116 -2.06 -1.84 2.54
N VAL A 117 -1.01 -2.31 1.86
CA VAL A 117 0.25 -2.70 2.52
C VAL A 117 0.85 -1.59 3.38
N PRO A 118 1.10 -0.36 2.90
CA PRO A 118 1.66 0.71 3.72
C PRO A 118 0.79 1.02 4.95
N ILE A 119 -0.54 0.92 4.81
CA ILE A 119 -1.50 1.15 5.89
C ILE A 119 -1.33 0.11 6.98
N PHE A 120 -1.31 -1.17 6.64
CA PHE A 120 -1.17 -2.26 7.61
C PHE A 120 0.19 -2.25 8.31
N PHE A 121 1.26 -1.93 7.60
CA PHE A 121 2.59 -1.77 8.21
C PHE A 121 2.64 -0.57 9.17
N TYR A 122 2.01 0.55 8.81
CA TYR A 122 1.92 1.73 9.67
C TYR A 122 1.19 1.44 10.99
N PHE A 123 0.11 0.65 10.93
CA PHE A 123 -0.64 0.21 12.11
C PHE A 123 -0.03 -1.01 12.83
N GLN A 124 1.16 -1.46 12.42
CA GLN A 124 1.86 -2.63 12.98
C GLN A 124 1.05 -3.95 12.90
N LEU A 125 0.25 -4.10 11.86
CA LEU A 125 -0.58 -5.28 11.60
C LEU A 125 -0.22 -6.00 10.28
N PRO A 126 1.06 -6.17 9.91
CA PRO A 126 1.43 -6.76 8.62
C PRO A 126 0.99 -8.22 8.47
N ALA A 127 0.85 -8.95 9.59
CA ALA A 127 0.43 -10.36 9.58
C ALA A 127 -1.00 -10.57 9.04
N CYS A 128 -1.86 -9.55 9.12
CA CYS A 128 -3.22 -9.64 8.60
C CYS A 128 -3.26 -9.65 7.06
N LEU A 129 -2.29 -9.03 6.39
CA LEU A 129 -2.26 -8.89 4.92
C LEU A 129 -2.33 -10.23 4.17
N PRO A 130 -1.43 -11.20 4.44
CA PRO A 130 -1.44 -12.46 3.70
C PRO A 130 -2.70 -13.28 3.96
N ILE A 131 -3.33 -13.11 5.13
CA ILE A 131 -4.60 -13.78 5.46
C ILE A 131 -5.72 -13.19 4.59
N PHE A 132 -5.88 -11.85 4.58
CA PHE A 132 -6.88 -11.19 3.74
C PHE A 132 -6.68 -11.52 2.25
N VAL A 133 -5.47 -11.39 1.76
CA VAL A 133 -5.17 -11.67 0.36
C VAL A 133 -5.40 -13.13 0.01
N GLY A 134 -4.98 -14.06 0.87
CA GLY A 134 -5.21 -15.50 0.69
C GLY A 134 -6.70 -15.86 0.64
N MET A 135 -7.53 -15.17 1.46
CA MET A 135 -8.97 -15.39 1.48
C MET A 135 -9.68 -14.85 0.22
N PHE A 136 -9.31 -13.67 -0.26
CA PHE A 136 -10.04 -13.01 -1.35
C PHE A 136 -9.46 -13.30 -2.73
N CYS A 137 -8.15 -13.14 -2.93
CA CYS A 137 -7.49 -13.31 -4.23
C CYS A 137 -6.68 -14.61 -4.35
N GLY A 138 -6.36 -15.25 -3.23
CA GLY A 138 -5.48 -16.40 -3.24
C GLY A 138 -4.05 -16.04 -3.66
N ILE A 139 -3.37 -16.97 -4.35
CA ILE A 139 -1.97 -16.80 -4.79
C ILE A 139 -1.81 -15.61 -5.75
N ALA A 140 -2.86 -15.27 -6.52
CA ALA A 140 -2.80 -14.13 -7.44
C ALA A 140 -2.59 -12.78 -6.74
N GLY A 141 -2.92 -12.62 -5.47
CA GLY A 141 -2.66 -11.39 -4.71
C GLY A 141 -1.25 -11.26 -4.14
N LEU A 142 -0.46 -12.34 -4.15
CA LEU A 142 0.86 -12.39 -3.53
C LEU A 142 1.85 -11.35 -4.09
N PRO A 143 2.03 -11.19 -5.42
CA PRO A 143 2.93 -10.17 -5.95
C PRO A 143 2.53 -8.74 -5.56
N ALA A 144 1.23 -8.47 -5.36
CA ALA A 144 0.78 -7.15 -4.93
C ALA A 144 1.24 -6.82 -3.52
N ILE A 145 1.12 -7.75 -2.57
CA ILE A 145 1.60 -7.53 -1.20
C ILE A 145 3.12 -7.49 -1.12
N LEU A 146 3.83 -8.29 -1.92
CA LEU A 146 5.28 -8.25 -1.99
C LEU A 146 5.77 -6.90 -2.52
N MET A 147 5.18 -6.39 -3.61
CA MET A 147 5.52 -5.08 -4.16
C MET A 147 5.22 -3.95 -3.15
N GLY A 148 4.08 -4.01 -2.47
CA GLY A 148 3.74 -3.05 -1.42
C GLY A 148 4.73 -3.08 -0.25
N THR A 149 5.23 -4.26 0.12
CA THR A 149 6.27 -4.42 1.14
C THR A 149 7.58 -3.78 0.72
N VAL A 150 7.99 -3.94 -0.55
CA VAL A 150 9.16 -3.24 -1.11
C VAL A 150 9.00 -1.74 -0.99
N ILE A 151 7.84 -1.19 -1.35
CA ILE A 151 7.55 0.25 -1.25
C ILE A 151 7.70 0.72 0.20
N TYR A 152 7.14 0.00 1.17
CA TYR A 152 7.24 0.36 2.58
C TYR A 152 8.68 0.34 3.09
N TYR A 153 9.43 -0.73 2.82
CA TYR A 153 10.83 -0.83 3.25
C TYR A 153 11.73 0.18 2.55
N LEU A 154 11.47 0.47 1.27
CA LEU A 154 12.18 1.52 0.55
C LEU A 154 12.01 2.87 1.24
N SER A 155 10.78 3.24 1.67
CA SER A 155 10.54 4.48 2.39
C SER A 155 11.33 4.55 3.71
N ASN A 156 11.37 3.46 4.49
CA ASN A 156 12.12 3.40 5.73
C ASN A 156 13.64 3.52 5.52
N ILE A 157 14.18 2.81 4.52
CA ILE A 157 15.61 2.88 4.18
C ILE A 157 15.98 4.30 3.73
N LEU A 158 15.12 4.94 2.94
CA LEU A 158 15.31 6.32 2.50
C LEU A 158 15.33 7.29 3.68
N GLN A 159 14.37 7.21 4.59
CA GLN A 159 14.34 8.08 5.78
C GLN A 159 15.61 7.93 6.63
N GLN A 160 16.05 6.69 6.88
CA GLN A 160 17.28 6.43 7.63
C GLN A 160 18.51 7.00 6.91
N THR A 161 18.58 6.85 5.59
CA THR A 161 19.71 7.34 4.79
C THR A 161 19.75 8.88 4.78
N MET A 162 18.60 9.52 4.61
CA MET A 162 18.50 10.99 4.63
C MET A 162 18.87 11.56 5.99
N ASN A 163 18.43 10.96 7.09
CA ASN A 163 18.81 11.38 8.46
C ASN A 163 20.31 11.25 8.69
N GLN A 164 20.98 10.25 8.15
CA GLN A 164 22.43 10.07 8.27
C GLN A 164 23.22 11.05 7.40
N LEU A 165 22.72 11.38 6.21
CA LEU A 165 23.32 12.44 5.38
C LEU A 165 23.20 13.80 6.03
N ALA A 166 22.03 14.11 6.63
CA ALA A 166 21.81 15.35 7.36
C ALA A 166 22.71 15.47 8.60
N SER A 167 23.05 14.36 9.27
CA SER A 167 23.97 14.35 10.42
C SER A 167 25.46 14.33 10.01
N GLY A 168 25.77 14.34 8.72
CA GLY A 168 27.15 14.32 8.22
C GLY A 168 27.90 13.00 8.44
N SER A 169 27.22 11.96 8.90
CA SER A 169 27.82 10.66 9.26
C SER A 169 28.00 9.71 8.07
N ALA A 170 27.46 10.03 6.91
CA ALA A 170 27.59 9.21 5.71
C ALA A 170 28.23 9.98 4.56
N HIS A 171 29.35 9.48 4.06
CA HIS A 171 30.01 9.95 2.84
C HIS A 171 29.83 8.88 1.74
N GLY A 172 29.07 9.22 0.70
CA GLY A 172 28.92 8.31 -0.44
C GLY A 172 27.74 8.70 -1.34
N LYS A 173 27.62 7.99 -2.46
CA LYS A 173 26.46 8.15 -3.34
C LYS A 173 25.24 7.56 -2.66
N VAL A 174 24.17 8.33 -2.56
CA VAL A 174 22.89 7.93 -1.92
C VAL A 174 22.40 6.56 -2.43
N TYR A 175 22.51 6.33 -3.73
CA TYR A 175 22.11 5.07 -4.36
C TYR A 175 22.86 3.85 -3.81
N SER A 176 24.20 3.93 -3.66
CA SER A 176 24.98 2.80 -3.16
C SER A 176 24.67 2.45 -1.72
N LEU A 177 24.37 3.45 -0.89
CA LEU A 177 23.96 3.26 0.51
C LEU A 177 22.58 2.61 0.59
N ILE A 178 21.64 3.04 -0.24
CA ILE A 178 20.29 2.47 -0.29
C ILE A 178 20.33 1.03 -0.81
N ALA A 179 21.07 0.77 -1.88
CA ALA A 179 21.19 -0.58 -2.46
C ALA A 179 21.83 -1.57 -1.46
N ALA A 180 22.92 -1.17 -0.79
CA ALA A 180 23.55 -2.00 0.22
C ALA A 180 22.59 -2.34 1.37
N ARG A 181 21.82 -1.36 1.86
CA ARG A 181 20.85 -1.58 2.92
C ARG A 181 19.64 -2.39 2.50
N ALA A 182 19.19 -2.25 1.26
CA ALA A 182 18.08 -3.02 0.74
C ALA A 182 18.43 -4.52 0.65
N ILE A 183 19.67 -4.82 0.28
CA ILE A 183 20.17 -6.21 0.17
C ILE A 183 20.39 -6.84 1.56
N ASP A 184 20.91 -6.06 2.51
CA ASP A 184 21.21 -6.55 3.88
C ASP A 184 20.00 -6.53 4.81
N ASN A 185 18.83 -6.13 4.33
CA ASN A 185 17.63 -6.02 5.14
C ASN A 185 16.97 -7.40 5.35
N LYS A 186 17.38 -8.07 6.45
CA LYS A 186 16.86 -9.40 6.84
C LYS A 186 15.36 -9.39 7.09
N ASP A 187 14.81 -8.30 7.59
CA ASP A 187 13.38 -8.18 7.88
C ASP A 187 12.54 -8.23 6.61
N LEU A 188 12.99 -7.57 5.54
CA LEU A 188 12.32 -7.61 4.23
C LEU A 188 12.24 -9.04 3.68
N LEU A 189 13.36 -9.78 3.74
CA LEU A 189 13.41 -11.18 3.29
C LEU A 189 12.51 -12.07 4.16
N LEU A 190 12.52 -11.85 5.48
CA LEU A 190 11.66 -12.58 6.40
C LEU A 190 10.18 -12.37 6.08
N TYR A 191 9.75 -11.12 5.86
CA TYR A 191 8.36 -10.84 5.47
C TYR A 191 8.00 -11.48 4.13
N PHE A 192 8.92 -11.53 3.17
CA PHE A 192 8.67 -12.19 1.88
C PHE A 192 8.37 -13.68 2.09
N VAL A 193 9.21 -14.37 2.85
CA VAL A 193 9.03 -15.81 3.13
C VAL A 193 7.73 -16.05 3.89
N VAL A 194 7.47 -15.27 4.95
CA VAL A 194 6.26 -15.40 5.76
C VAL A 194 5.00 -15.14 4.92
N PHE A 195 4.99 -14.09 4.10
CA PHE A 195 3.84 -13.77 3.26
C PHE A 195 3.57 -14.85 2.21
N CYS A 196 4.61 -15.39 1.59
CA CYS A 196 4.47 -16.52 0.68
C CYS A 196 3.87 -17.75 1.36
N LEU A 197 4.40 -18.13 2.52
CA LEU A 197 3.94 -19.30 3.27
C LEU A 197 2.49 -19.14 3.74
N VAL A 198 2.17 -18.02 4.39
CA VAL A 198 0.82 -17.79 4.95
C VAL A 198 -0.21 -17.68 3.83
N THR A 199 0.08 -16.94 2.75
CA THR A 199 -0.85 -16.83 1.61
C THR A 199 -1.07 -18.19 0.94
N ALA A 200 -0.03 -19.00 0.78
CA ALA A 200 -0.14 -20.35 0.22
C ALA A 200 -1.00 -21.27 1.10
N LEU A 201 -0.76 -21.26 2.43
CA LEU A 201 -1.53 -22.04 3.39
C LEU A 201 -3.01 -21.63 3.39
N VAL A 202 -3.32 -20.34 3.50
CA VAL A 202 -4.71 -19.85 3.50
C VAL A 202 -5.40 -20.21 2.19
N THR A 203 -4.72 -20.08 1.05
CA THR A 203 -5.28 -20.47 -0.25
C THR A 203 -5.50 -21.98 -0.36
N ALA A 204 -4.61 -22.79 0.20
CA ALA A 204 -4.77 -24.25 0.23
C ALA A 204 -5.97 -24.68 1.08
N ILE A 205 -6.16 -24.07 2.25
CA ILE A 205 -7.32 -24.31 3.12
C ILE A 205 -8.61 -23.92 2.40
N ARG A 206 -8.65 -22.73 1.78
CA ARG A 206 -9.81 -22.25 1.03
C ARG A 206 -10.23 -23.19 -0.12
N LYS A 207 -9.26 -23.84 -0.78
CA LYS A 207 -9.55 -24.76 -1.90
C LYS A 207 -10.06 -26.13 -1.43
N ARG A 208 -9.86 -26.48 -0.17
CA ARG A 208 -10.30 -27.78 0.39
C ARG A 208 -11.64 -27.70 1.13
N GLY A 209 -12.08 -26.51 1.54
CA GLY A 209 -13.40 -26.24 2.12
C GLY A 209 -14.40 -25.78 1.09
#